data_6ec847cdbabfb3b71afbaede566a98a8
#
_entry.id   6ec847cdbabfb3b71afbaede566a98a8
#
_cell.length_a   1.000
_cell.length_b   1.000
_cell.length_c   1.000
_cell.angle_alpha   90.00
_cell.angle_beta   90.00
_cell.angle_gamma   90.00
#
_symmetry.space_group_name_H-M   'P 1'
#
loop_
_entity.id
_entity.type
_entity.pdbx_description
1 polymer ?
#
loop_
_entity_poly.entity_id
_entity_poly.type
_entity_poly.pdbx_seq_one_letter_code
_entity_poly.pdbx_strand_id
1 'polypeptide(L)'
;GGYYILGICMAAVILIPSVIGFLGNGRYGSGTDWKALIVYPGKYYLMFLENFVGYGNVGSNTNTGYLPIAGIVVLFTLFSRRMKHKKYRLVFLGSMIALIFPIFGYVFNGLSYANNRWAFVLSFIVALLTAEMYPRLFLMTKRQKIGIGSGIVLYIILCAVISVSGGKMLKNPGIMAACIMMIVFYAVFLIFQKMGYDSRTRSARIVTAVLLLISVGIHGYYRFHTDQSAYANEFLDQGTALKELRTDNITMLKNIKDPSLYRVHADGCRYKNYGLINDLNTISGYYSITSKCVTDTVKSYETLGMQYADKYKGLDQRIGLLSLSGVKYMTIHEKKKIGREQTTASDVPYGMKKVKQNRNITLYQ
;
A
#
# COMPACT_ATOMS: atom_id res chain seq x y z
N GLY A 1 -26.68 -18.49 -13.40
CA GLY A 1 -25.63 -19.48 -13.00
C GLY A 1 -24.80 -19.96 -14.18
N GLY A 2 -25.42 -20.56 -15.26
CA GLY A 2 -24.69 -21.23 -16.35
C GLY A 2 -23.70 -20.34 -17.13
N TYR A 3 -24.04 -19.10 -17.40
CA TYR A 3 -23.15 -18.17 -18.12
C TYR A 3 -21.85 -17.87 -17.35
N TYR A 4 -21.87 -17.85 -16.01
CA TYR A 4 -20.64 -17.67 -15.22
C TYR A 4 -19.73 -18.88 -15.32
N ILE A 5 -20.30 -20.09 -15.30
CA ILE A 5 -19.53 -21.33 -15.47
C ILE A 5 -18.90 -21.36 -16.86
N LEU A 6 -19.66 -21.03 -17.90
CA LEU A 6 -19.13 -20.94 -19.26
C LEU A 6 -18.00 -19.91 -19.36
N GLY A 7 -18.15 -18.74 -18.75
CA GLY A 7 -17.09 -17.73 -18.70
C GLY A 7 -15.83 -18.21 -18.01
N ILE A 8 -15.96 -18.96 -16.89
CA ILE A 8 -14.82 -19.58 -16.19
C ILE A 8 -14.16 -20.62 -17.07
N CYS A 9 -14.92 -21.46 -17.75
CA CYS A 9 -14.38 -22.47 -18.68
C CYS A 9 -13.62 -21.83 -19.84
N MET A 10 -14.11 -20.74 -20.40
CA MET A 10 -13.41 -19.99 -21.45
C MET A 10 -12.11 -19.36 -20.93
N ALA A 11 -12.13 -18.85 -19.70
CA ALA A 11 -10.95 -18.28 -19.06
C ALA A 11 -9.95 -19.34 -18.57
N ALA A 12 -10.31 -20.63 -18.53
CA ALA A 12 -9.51 -21.70 -17.94
C ALA A 12 -8.11 -21.84 -18.57
N VAL A 13 -7.97 -21.54 -19.85
CA VAL A 13 -6.68 -21.55 -20.57
C VAL A 13 -5.64 -20.63 -19.91
N ILE A 14 -6.07 -19.49 -19.37
CA ILE A 14 -5.20 -18.55 -18.65
C ILE A 14 -5.27 -18.79 -17.15
N LEU A 15 -6.45 -19.08 -16.62
CA LEU A 15 -6.71 -19.22 -15.20
C LEU A 15 -5.96 -20.42 -14.59
N ILE A 16 -5.97 -21.57 -15.23
CA ILE A 16 -5.33 -22.79 -14.69
C ILE A 16 -3.82 -22.62 -14.57
N PRO A 17 -3.06 -22.21 -15.61
CA PRO A 17 -1.62 -21.95 -15.47
C PRO A 17 -1.31 -20.87 -14.43
N SER A 18 -2.15 -19.84 -14.34
CA SER A 18 -1.98 -18.78 -13.35
C SER A 18 -2.15 -19.29 -11.91
N VAL A 19 -3.14 -20.15 -11.67
CA VAL A 19 -3.36 -20.79 -10.35
C VAL A 19 -2.21 -21.72 -10.02
N ILE A 20 -1.75 -22.56 -10.97
CA ILE A 20 -0.61 -23.47 -10.77
C ILE A 20 0.66 -22.65 -10.44
N GLY A 21 0.94 -21.59 -11.20
CA GLY A 21 2.06 -20.69 -10.96
C GLY A 21 1.97 -19.99 -9.60
N PHE A 22 0.76 -19.62 -9.19
CA PHE A 22 0.52 -19.02 -7.89
C PHE A 22 0.75 -20.01 -6.73
N LEU A 23 0.24 -21.23 -6.85
CA LEU A 23 0.45 -22.29 -5.85
C LEU A 23 1.92 -22.73 -5.76
N GLY A 24 2.65 -22.69 -6.87
CA GLY A 24 4.08 -22.96 -6.94
C GLY A 24 4.96 -21.79 -6.49
N ASN A 25 4.38 -20.68 -6.03
CA ASN A 25 5.12 -19.51 -5.58
C ASN A 25 5.75 -19.77 -4.20
N GLY A 26 7.02 -19.43 -4.03
CA GLY A 26 7.75 -19.55 -2.78
C GLY A 26 7.22 -18.71 -1.62
N ARG A 27 6.32 -17.76 -1.87
CA ARG A 27 5.58 -17.01 -0.84
C ARG A 27 4.43 -17.78 -0.22
N TYR A 28 3.96 -18.82 -0.93
CA TYR A 28 2.84 -19.61 -0.47
C TYR A 28 3.30 -20.56 0.65
N GLY A 29 2.64 -20.50 1.80
CA GLY A 29 2.94 -21.39 2.93
C GLY A 29 4.25 -21.10 3.68
N SER A 30 4.93 -19.98 3.44
CA SER A 30 6.07 -19.58 4.25
C SER A 30 5.59 -19.12 5.63
N GLY A 31 5.51 -20.08 6.59
CA GLY A 31 5.34 -19.86 8.02
C GLY A 31 4.30 -18.81 8.40
N THR A 32 3.01 -19.10 8.19
CA THR A 32 1.96 -18.16 8.62
C THR A 32 1.89 -18.18 10.14
N ASP A 33 2.25 -17.07 10.77
CA ASP A 33 1.97 -16.88 12.19
C ASP A 33 0.46 -16.72 12.38
N TRP A 34 -0.19 -17.77 12.86
CA TRP A 34 -1.63 -17.80 13.08
C TRP A 34 -2.10 -16.73 14.07
N LYS A 35 -1.26 -16.32 15.03
CA LYS A 35 -1.57 -15.23 15.95
C LYS A 35 -1.67 -13.90 15.22
N ALA A 36 -0.79 -13.67 14.24
CA ALA A 36 -0.82 -12.48 13.40
C ALA A 36 -2.04 -12.44 12.45
N LEU A 37 -2.79 -13.54 12.27
CA LEU A 37 -4.04 -13.56 11.51
C LEU A 37 -5.28 -13.22 12.35
N ILE A 38 -5.17 -13.22 13.67
CA ILE A 38 -6.32 -12.92 14.56
C ILE A 38 -6.41 -11.43 14.84
N VAL A 39 -5.28 -10.77 15.13
CA VAL A 39 -5.24 -9.37 15.57
C VAL A 39 -4.12 -8.62 14.88
N TYR A 40 -4.42 -7.44 14.35
CA TYR A 40 -3.41 -6.50 13.88
C TYR A 40 -2.67 -5.85 15.05
N PRO A 41 -1.45 -5.34 14.85
CA PRO A 41 -0.81 -4.47 15.84
C PRO A 41 -1.73 -3.32 16.26
N GLY A 42 -1.74 -2.94 17.54
CA GLY A 42 -2.64 -1.90 18.07
C GLY A 42 -2.59 -0.58 17.29
N LYS A 43 -1.42 -0.20 16.79
CA LYS A 43 -1.24 0.98 15.92
C LYS A 43 -2.12 0.94 14.66
N TYR A 44 -2.42 -0.23 14.12
CA TYR A 44 -3.29 -0.37 12.96
C TYR A 44 -4.70 0.16 13.25
N TYR A 45 -5.28 -0.22 14.40
CA TYR A 45 -6.64 0.19 14.77
C TYR A 45 -6.75 1.70 14.99
N LEU A 46 -5.74 2.28 15.61
CA LEU A 46 -5.66 3.73 15.80
C LEU A 46 -5.58 4.45 14.44
N MET A 47 -4.70 3.98 13.56
CA MET A 47 -4.55 4.56 12.22
C MET A 47 -5.80 4.34 11.36
N PHE A 48 -6.48 3.20 11.50
CA PHE A 48 -7.71 2.90 10.79
C PHE A 48 -8.81 3.90 11.14
N LEU A 49 -9.01 4.16 12.45
CA LEU A 49 -10.00 5.13 12.90
C LEU A 49 -9.67 6.55 12.43
N GLU A 50 -8.42 6.97 12.62
CA GLU A 50 -7.94 8.31 12.25
C GLU A 50 -8.06 8.58 10.74
N ASN A 51 -7.87 7.54 9.91
CA ASN A 51 -7.90 7.66 8.45
C ASN A 51 -9.22 7.20 7.82
N PHE A 52 -10.27 7.01 8.60
CA PHE A 52 -11.55 6.60 8.03
C PHE A 52 -12.17 7.68 7.15
N VAL A 53 -12.07 8.95 7.56
CA VAL A 53 -12.48 10.11 6.77
C VAL A 53 -11.26 10.95 6.44
N GLY A 54 -11.09 11.27 5.17
CA GLY A 54 -9.96 12.06 4.71
C GLY A 54 -8.73 11.23 4.39
N TYR A 55 -7.67 11.91 3.95
CA TYR A 55 -6.41 11.29 3.60
C TYR A 55 -5.36 11.58 4.66
N GLY A 56 -4.99 10.54 5.39
CA GLY A 56 -3.77 10.52 6.18
C GLY A 56 -2.65 9.80 5.44
N ASN A 57 -1.40 10.19 5.66
CA ASN A 57 -0.24 9.45 5.15
C ASN A 57 -0.16 8.10 5.88
N VAL A 58 -0.81 7.10 5.33
CA VAL A 58 -1.15 5.85 5.99
C VAL A 58 -0.08 4.82 5.75
N GLY A 59 0.35 4.18 6.80
CA GLY A 59 1.03 2.90 6.68
C GLY A 59 0.12 1.88 5.99
N SER A 60 0.69 1.08 5.17
CA SER A 60 0.25 0.28 4.05
C SER A 60 -1.02 -0.59 4.15
N ASN A 61 -1.70 -0.71 5.28
CA ASN A 61 -2.71 -1.78 5.42
C ASN A 61 -4.14 -1.31 5.68
N THR A 62 -4.38 -0.02 5.94
CA THR A 62 -5.74 0.46 6.25
C THR A 62 -6.58 0.69 5.00
N ASN A 63 -5.97 1.18 3.91
CA ASN A 63 -6.59 1.39 2.58
C ASN A 63 -7.99 2.03 2.63
N THR A 64 -8.22 2.91 3.61
CA THR A 64 -9.43 3.70 3.77
C THR A 64 -9.11 5.18 3.49
N GLY A 65 -10.05 6.06 3.69
CA GLY A 65 -9.88 7.48 3.39
C GLY A 65 -11.06 7.97 2.57
N TYR A 66 -12.25 7.96 3.22
CA TYR A 66 -13.48 8.33 2.53
C TYR A 66 -13.68 9.84 2.54
N LEU A 67 -14.46 10.33 1.57
CA LEU A 67 -14.88 11.73 1.56
C LEU A 67 -15.73 12.07 2.79
N PRO A 68 -15.69 13.31 3.28
CA PRO A 68 -16.40 13.73 4.49
C PRO A 68 -17.90 13.42 4.51
N ILE A 69 -18.57 13.53 3.37
CA ILE A 69 -19.99 13.17 3.24
C ILE A 69 -20.25 11.69 3.56
N ALA A 70 -19.32 10.80 3.25
CA ALA A 70 -19.45 9.38 3.57
C ALA A 70 -19.46 9.14 5.08
N GLY A 71 -18.65 9.87 5.85
CA GLY A 71 -18.68 9.83 7.31
C GLY A 71 -20.06 10.21 7.87
N ILE A 72 -20.67 11.27 7.35
CA ILE A 72 -22.02 11.70 7.73
C ILE A 72 -23.06 10.62 7.39
N VAL A 73 -22.96 10.03 6.20
CA VAL A 73 -23.88 8.97 5.74
C VAL A 73 -23.77 7.72 6.61
N VAL A 74 -22.57 7.34 6.97
CA VAL A 74 -22.33 6.21 7.89
C VAL A 74 -22.99 6.49 9.24
N LEU A 75 -22.75 7.66 9.84
CA LEU A 75 -23.39 8.07 11.09
C LEU A 75 -24.92 8.08 10.95
N PHE A 76 -25.46 8.67 9.87
CA PHE A 76 -26.90 8.67 9.59
C PHE A 76 -27.46 7.24 9.57
N THR A 77 -26.76 6.32 8.89
CA THR A 77 -27.20 4.92 8.76
C THR A 77 -27.17 4.21 10.11
N LEU A 78 -26.16 4.46 10.94
CA LEU A 78 -26.06 3.88 12.28
C LEU A 78 -27.16 4.39 13.23
N PHE A 79 -27.48 5.67 13.19
CA PHE A 79 -28.51 6.28 14.03
C PHE A 79 -29.94 6.15 13.47
N SER A 80 -30.11 5.57 12.29
CA SER A 80 -31.43 5.32 11.71
C SER A 80 -32.06 4.05 12.27
N ARG A 81 -33.29 4.16 12.85
CA ARG A 81 -34.02 3.02 13.36
C ARG A 81 -34.93 2.32 12.33
N ARG A 82 -35.08 2.87 11.13
CA ARG A 82 -35.96 2.29 10.11
C ARG A 82 -35.47 0.90 9.68
N MET A 83 -36.40 -0.09 9.70
CA MET A 83 -36.12 -1.47 9.30
C MET A 83 -35.56 -1.56 7.88
N LYS A 84 -36.02 -0.69 6.96
CA LYS A 84 -35.52 -0.59 5.58
C LYS A 84 -34.02 -0.34 5.50
N HIS A 85 -33.43 0.30 6.53
CA HIS A 85 -31.98 0.58 6.57
C HIS A 85 -31.17 -0.51 7.28
N LYS A 86 -31.83 -1.50 7.86
CA LYS A 86 -31.18 -2.58 8.63
C LYS A 86 -30.18 -3.36 7.75
N LYS A 87 -30.58 -3.70 6.53
CA LYS A 87 -29.71 -4.42 5.59
C LYS A 87 -28.41 -3.67 5.27
N TYR A 88 -28.48 -2.38 4.99
CA TYR A 88 -27.32 -1.55 4.70
C TYR A 88 -26.38 -1.44 5.91
N ARG A 89 -26.95 -1.28 7.10
CA ARG A 89 -26.19 -1.26 8.35
C ARG A 89 -25.48 -2.59 8.59
N LEU A 90 -26.17 -3.72 8.37
CA LEU A 90 -25.57 -5.06 8.53
C LEU A 90 -24.42 -5.29 7.53
N VAL A 91 -24.60 -4.92 6.27
CA VAL A 91 -23.56 -5.04 5.24
C VAL A 91 -22.37 -4.17 5.61
N PHE A 92 -22.58 -2.92 6.00
CA PHE A 92 -21.52 -2.04 6.44
C PHE A 92 -20.77 -2.58 7.66
N LEU A 93 -21.47 -2.98 8.71
CA LEU A 93 -20.86 -3.54 9.93
C LEU A 93 -20.11 -4.85 9.64
N GLY A 94 -20.66 -5.72 8.80
CA GLY A 94 -19.96 -6.94 8.36
C GLY A 94 -18.66 -6.63 7.64
N SER A 95 -18.66 -5.62 6.77
CA SER A 95 -17.45 -5.15 6.07
C SER A 95 -16.42 -4.54 7.03
N MET A 96 -16.89 -3.83 8.08
CA MET A 96 -16.01 -3.32 9.14
C MET A 96 -15.36 -4.45 9.92
N ILE A 97 -16.12 -5.49 10.27
CA ILE A 97 -15.59 -6.70 10.93
C ILE A 97 -14.51 -7.33 10.06
N ALA A 98 -14.75 -7.45 8.74
CA ALA A 98 -13.77 -8.00 7.83
C ALA A 98 -12.46 -7.17 7.77
N LEU A 99 -12.51 -5.84 7.95
CA LEU A 99 -11.31 -5.00 8.03
C LEU A 99 -10.58 -5.09 9.37
N ILE A 100 -11.30 -5.38 10.45
CA ILE A 100 -10.72 -5.46 11.79
C ILE A 100 -9.87 -6.72 11.97
N PHE A 101 -10.22 -7.82 11.32
CA PHE A 101 -9.52 -9.09 11.48
C PHE A 101 -8.58 -9.39 10.30
N PRO A 102 -7.27 -9.59 10.55
CA PRO A 102 -6.27 -9.88 9.51
C PRO A 102 -6.59 -11.09 8.64
N ILE A 103 -7.32 -12.08 9.18
CA ILE A 103 -7.67 -13.30 8.45
C ILE A 103 -8.44 -13.02 7.16
N PHE A 104 -9.31 -12.01 7.15
CA PHE A 104 -10.02 -11.63 5.93
C PHE A 104 -9.06 -11.01 4.90
N GLY A 105 -8.13 -10.17 5.37
CA GLY A 105 -7.07 -9.64 4.51
C GLY A 105 -6.17 -10.73 3.94
N TYR A 106 -5.92 -11.80 4.69
CA TYR A 106 -5.16 -12.96 4.25
C TYR A 106 -5.93 -13.76 3.20
N VAL A 107 -7.19 -14.11 3.47
CA VAL A 107 -8.05 -14.86 2.54
C VAL A 107 -8.25 -14.10 1.23
N PHE A 108 -8.62 -12.82 1.29
CA PHE A 108 -8.87 -12.00 0.10
C PHE A 108 -7.60 -11.60 -0.65
N ASN A 109 -6.42 -11.75 -0.04
CA ASN A 109 -5.12 -11.58 -0.70
C ASN A 109 -4.53 -12.94 -1.15
N GLY A 110 -5.37 -13.92 -1.44
CA GLY A 110 -4.98 -15.21 -1.97
C GLY A 110 -4.14 -16.05 -1.01
N LEU A 111 -4.41 -16.02 0.28
CA LEU A 111 -3.73 -16.78 1.34
C LEU A 111 -2.20 -16.57 1.38
N SER A 112 -1.73 -15.40 0.95
CA SER A 112 -0.30 -15.06 0.87
C SER A 112 0.19 -14.33 2.12
N TYR A 113 -0.45 -13.23 2.46
CA TYR A 113 -0.20 -12.44 3.68
C TYR A 113 -1.39 -11.51 3.95
N ALA A 114 -1.59 -11.10 5.19
CA ALA A 114 -2.68 -10.20 5.56
C ALA A 114 -2.50 -8.81 4.94
N ASN A 115 -3.37 -8.46 3.99
CA ASN A 115 -3.38 -7.14 3.36
C ASN A 115 -4.81 -6.76 2.94
N ASN A 116 -5.20 -5.53 3.23
CA ASN A 116 -6.56 -5.06 2.95
C ASN A 116 -6.69 -4.38 1.56
N ARG A 117 -6.01 -4.88 0.53
CA ARG A 117 -6.20 -4.41 -0.86
C ARG A 117 -7.63 -4.59 -1.35
N TRP A 118 -8.36 -5.55 -0.82
CA TRP A 118 -9.77 -5.79 -1.09
C TRP A 118 -10.69 -4.66 -0.58
N ALA A 119 -10.18 -3.70 0.21
CA ALA A 119 -10.96 -2.59 0.78
C ALA A 119 -11.66 -1.71 -0.27
N PHE A 120 -11.31 -1.83 -1.57
CA PHE A 120 -12.08 -1.21 -2.65
C PHE A 120 -13.54 -1.70 -2.68
N VAL A 121 -13.83 -2.94 -2.25
CA VAL A 121 -15.20 -3.45 -2.11
C VAL A 121 -15.96 -2.67 -1.04
N LEU A 122 -15.30 -2.35 0.08
CA LEU A 122 -15.90 -1.48 1.10
C LEU A 122 -16.13 -0.07 0.57
N SER A 123 -15.22 0.47 -0.25
CA SER A 123 -15.42 1.78 -0.90
C SER A 123 -16.67 1.78 -1.78
N PHE A 124 -16.91 0.69 -2.51
CA PHE A 124 -18.15 0.52 -3.27
C PHE A 124 -19.39 0.47 -2.36
N ILE A 125 -19.33 -0.25 -1.24
CA ILE A 125 -20.42 -0.31 -0.25
C ILE A 125 -20.69 1.09 0.33
N VAL A 126 -19.67 1.83 0.69
CA VAL A 126 -19.79 3.20 1.22
C VAL A 126 -20.37 4.15 0.17
N ALA A 127 -19.96 4.02 -1.10
CA ALA A 127 -20.51 4.80 -2.21
C ALA A 127 -22.00 4.48 -2.42
N LEU A 128 -22.38 3.20 -2.40
CA LEU A 128 -23.77 2.77 -2.49
C LEU A 128 -24.61 3.32 -1.33
N LEU A 129 -24.09 3.22 -0.10
CA LEU A 129 -24.74 3.82 1.07
C LEU A 129 -24.93 5.32 0.90
N THR A 130 -23.91 6.00 0.36
CA THR A 130 -23.97 7.47 0.12
C THR A 130 -25.07 7.80 -0.88
N ALA A 131 -25.12 7.10 -2.00
CA ALA A 131 -26.17 7.30 -3.02
C ALA A 131 -27.57 7.04 -2.48
N GLU A 132 -27.77 5.96 -1.75
CA GLU A 132 -29.08 5.58 -1.18
C GLU A 132 -29.53 6.49 -0.04
N MET A 133 -28.61 6.98 0.77
CA MET A 133 -28.94 7.78 1.95
C MET A 133 -28.93 9.29 1.66
N TYR A 134 -28.27 9.76 0.60
CA TYR A 134 -28.22 11.17 0.23
C TYR A 134 -29.57 11.89 0.26
N PRO A 135 -30.64 11.39 -0.42
CA PRO A 135 -31.94 12.06 -0.38
C PRO A 135 -32.55 12.16 1.03
N ARG A 136 -32.13 11.30 1.92
CA ARG A 136 -32.67 11.22 3.28
C ARG A 136 -31.99 12.14 4.27
N LEU A 137 -30.81 12.64 3.94
CA LEU A 137 -30.12 13.68 4.71
C LEU A 137 -30.92 14.99 4.75
N PHE A 138 -31.80 15.21 3.76
CA PHE A 138 -32.71 16.36 3.73
C PHE A 138 -33.92 16.20 4.67
N LEU A 139 -34.16 14.99 5.19
CA LEU A 139 -35.34 14.63 6.00
C LEU A 139 -34.93 14.08 7.36
N MET A 140 -33.85 14.61 7.95
CA MET A 140 -33.35 14.15 9.26
C MET A 140 -34.32 14.50 10.39
N THR A 141 -34.63 13.51 11.22
CA THR A 141 -35.38 13.71 12.48
C THR A 141 -34.46 14.40 13.52
N LYS A 142 -35.08 15.04 14.54
CA LYS A 142 -34.33 15.68 15.65
C LYS A 142 -33.30 14.71 16.27
N ARG A 143 -33.67 13.46 16.46
CA ARG A 143 -32.79 12.42 17.01
C ARG A 143 -31.60 12.12 16.08
N GLN A 144 -31.81 12.04 14.77
CA GLN A 144 -30.75 11.79 13.80
C GLN A 144 -29.78 12.99 13.74
N LYS A 145 -30.29 14.21 13.77
CA LYS A 145 -29.46 15.42 13.84
C LYS A 145 -28.55 15.38 15.06
N ILE A 146 -29.10 15.14 16.25
CA ILE A 146 -28.30 15.06 17.48
C ILE A 146 -27.28 13.92 17.36
N GLY A 147 -27.70 12.73 16.91
CA GLY A 147 -26.83 11.57 16.76
C GLY A 147 -25.66 11.81 15.80
N ILE A 148 -25.92 12.44 14.65
CA ILE A 148 -24.86 12.76 13.68
C ILE A 148 -23.94 13.82 14.26
N GLY A 149 -24.48 14.91 14.80
CA GLY A 149 -23.66 15.98 15.39
C GLY A 149 -22.77 15.47 16.52
N SER A 150 -23.33 14.71 17.47
CA SER A 150 -22.53 14.09 18.54
C SER A 150 -21.52 13.07 18.02
N GLY A 151 -21.87 12.30 16.98
CA GLY A 151 -20.97 11.37 16.33
C GLY A 151 -19.80 12.06 15.66
N ILE A 152 -20.01 13.19 14.98
CA ILE A 152 -18.94 14.03 14.39
C ILE A 152 -18.01 14.54 15.49
N VAL A 153 -18.56 15.13 16.55
CA VAL A 153 -17.77 15.65 17.68
C VAL A 153 -16.96 14.53 18.32
N LEU A 154 -17.58 13.38 18.59
CA LEU A 154 -16.89 12.22 19.16
C LEU A 154 -15.77 11.73 18.24
N TYR A 155 -16.01 11.65 16.94
CA TYR A 155 -14.99 11.25 15.96
C TYR A 155 -13.80 12.19 15.98
N ILE A 156 -14.03 13.50 15.97
CA ILE A 156 -12.97 14.52 16.02
C ILE A 156 -12.17 14.40 17.32
N ILE A 157 -12.84 14.26 18.46
CA ILE A 157 -12.18 14.08 19.76
C ILE A 157 -11.32 12.81 19.76
N LEU A 158 -11.85 11.70 19.28
CA LEU A 158 -11.09 10.43 19.19
C LEU A 158 -9.86 10.59 18.30
N CYS A 159 -9.98 11.21 17.13
CA CYS A 159 -8.85 11.49 16.26
C CYS A 159 -7.82 12.40 16.93
N ALA A 160 -8.24 13.43 17.68
CA ALA A 160 -7.34 14.31 18.42
C ALA A 160 -6.59 13.55 19.53
N VAL A 161 -7.30 12.72 20.31
CA VAL A 161 -6.70 11.89 21.37
C VAL A 161 -5.68 10.90 20.78
N ILE A 162 -6.05 10.21 19.69
CA ILE A 162 -5.14 9.29 18.99
C ILE A 162 -3.90 10.03 18.50
N SER A 163 -4.07 11.24 17.97
CA SER A 163 -2.96 12.05 17.46
C SER A 163 -1.95 12.42 18.57
N VAL A 164 -2.43 12.75 19.76
CA VAL A 164 -1.57 13.00 20.94
C VAL A 164 -0.83 11.72 21.35
N SER A 165 -1.49 10.56 21.27
CA SER A 165 -0.92 9.24 21.60
C SER A 165 0.00 8.65 20.51
N GLY A 166 0.43 9.44 19.55
CA GLY A 166 1.34 9.00 18.47
C GLY A 166 0.69 8.82 17.10
N GLY A 167 -0.57 9.22 16.95
CA GLY A 167 -1.26 9.35 15.66
C GLY A 167 -0.78 10.55 14.85
N LYS A 168 -1.53 10.89 13.81
CA LYS A 168 -1.09 11.86 12.80
C LYS A 168 -2.02 13.04 12.56
N MET A 169 -3.22 13.09 13.15
CA MET A 169 -4.20 14.14 12.85
C MET A 169 -3.63 15.55 13.00
N LEU A 170 -3.00 15.86 14.14
CA LEU A 170 -2.43 17.20 14.40
C LEU A 170 -1.18 17.49 13.54
N LYS A 171 -0.57 16.45 12.97
CA LYS A 171 0.59 16.54 12.06
C LYS A 171 0.20 16.41 10.60
N ASN A 172 -1.06 16.06 10.31
CA ASN A 172 -1.56 15.84 8.96
C ASN A 172 -2.74 16.76 8.68
N PRO A 173 -2.50 17.88 8.00
CA PRO A 173 -3.55 18.85 7.69
C PRO A 173 -4.65 18.28 6.81
N GLY A 174 -4.41 17.18 6.09
CA GLY A 174 -5.44 16.50 5.29
C GLY A 174 -6.56 15.87 6.14
N ILE A 175 -6.23 15.30 7.30
CA ILE A 175 -7.23 14.76 8.24
C ILE A 175 -8.01 15.92 8.87
N MET A 176 -7.32 16.99 9.27
CA MET A 176 -7.97 18.18 9.82
C MET A 176 -8.94 18.80 8.81
N ALA A 177 -8.51 18.98 7.57
CA ALA A 177 -9.36 19.49 6.49
C ALA A 177 -10.59 18.62 6.25
N ALA A 178 -10.45 17.30 6.31
CA ALA A 178 -11.57 16.37 6.18
C ALA A 178 -12.57 16.49 7.35
N CYS A 179 -12.08 16.64 8.57
CA CYS A 179 -12.93 16.89 9.74
C CYS A 179 -13.70 18.22 9.62
N ILE A 180 -13.04 19.29 9.19
CA ILE A 180 -13.69 20.58 8.93
C ILE A 180 -14.76 20.44 7.84
N MET A 181 -14.43 19.79 6.73
CA MET A 181 -15.38 19.56 5.66
C MET A 181 -16.58 18.70 6.10
N MET A 182 -16.38 17.77 7.03
CA MET A 182 -17.48 16.98 7.62
C MET A 182 -18.46 17.88 8.40
N ILE A 183 -17.95 18.86 9.17
CA ILE A 183 -18.77 19.86 9.85
C ILE A 183 -19.49 20.73 8.82
N VAL A 184 -18.79 21.19 7.76
CA VAL A 184 -19.40 22.03 6.71
C VAL A 184 -20.54 21.30 6.01
N PHE A 185 -20.33 20.06 5.57
CA PHE A 185 -21.42 19.26 4.96
C PHE A 185 -22.61 19.10 5.91
N TYR A 186 -22.35 18.80 7.18
CA TYR A 186 -23.42 18.65 8.15
C TYR A 186 -24.21 19.94 8.35
N ALA A 187 -23.54 21.08 8.51
CA ALA A 187 -24.17 22.39 8.62
C ALA A 187 -25.00 22.75 7.39
N VAL A 188 -24.48 22.48 6.19
CA VAL A 188 -25.21 22.71 4.92
C VAL A 188 -26.47 21.87 4.85
N PHE A 189 -26.45 20.59 5.24
CA PHE A 189 -27.68 19.78 5.26
C PHE A 189 -28.71 20.25 6.30
N LEU A 190 -28.25 20.80 7.43
CA LEU A 190 -29.18 21.43 8.40
C LEU A 190 -29.83 22.68 7.83
N ILE A 191 -29.06 23.50 7.09
CA ILE A 191 -29.56 24.71 6.40
C ILE A 191 -30.56 24.30 5.31
N PHE A 192 -30.22 23.33 4.45
CA PHE A 192 -31.13 22.83 3.42
C PHE A 192 -32.46 22.37 4.00
N GLN A 193 -32.42 21.64 5.10
CA GLN A 193 -33.64 21.19 5.76
C GLN A 193 -34.45 22.36 6.34
N LYS A 194 -33.79 23.39 6.91
CA LYS A 194 -34.47 24.60 7.40
C LYS A 194 -35.13 25.38 6.26
N MET A 195 -34.50 25.39 5.08
CA MET A 195 -35.02 26.07 3.88
C MET A 195 -36.09 25.23 3.15
N GLY A 196 -36.41 24.01 3.61
CA GLY A 196 -37.35 23.13 2.94
C GLY A 196 -36.85 22.53 1.64
N TYR A 197 -35.52 22.54 1.42
CA TYR A 197 -34.92 21.94 0.22
C TYR A 197 -34.95 20.41 0.32
N ASP A 198 -35.04 19.79 -0.84
CA ASP A 198 -34.96 18.35 -1.02
C ASP A 198 -33.78 17.98 -1.96
N SER A 199 -33.54 16.68 -2.17
CA SER A 199 -32.49 16.18 -3.04
C SER A 199 -32.67 16.52 -4.53
N ARG A 200 -33.87 16.99 -4.93
CA ARG A 200 -34.19 17.41 -6.31
C ARG A 200 -34.01 18.90 -6.51
N THR A 201 -33.97 19.69 -5.45
CA THR A 201 -33.77 21.13 -5.49
C THR A 201 -32.46 21.47 -6.20
N ARG A 202 -32.53 22.27 -7.27
CA ARG A 202 -31.37 22.60 -8.12
C ARG A 202 -30.21 23.21 -7.32
N SER A 203 -30.50 24.18 -6.46
CA SER A 203 -29.50 24.84 -5.61
C SER A 203 -28.82 23.85 -4.68
N ALA A 204 -29.59 22.96 -4.02
CA ALA A 204 -29.03 21.95 -3.11
C ALA A 204 -28.09 20.99 -3.84
N ARG A 205 -28.46 20.56 -5.06
CA ARG A 205 -27.59 19.70 -5.90
C ARG A 205 -26.30 20.41 -6.30
N ILE A 206 -26.39 21.66 -6.73
CA ILE A 206 -25.22 22.45 -7.14
C ILE A 206 -24.28 22.63 -5.94
N VAL A 207 -24.79 23.09 -4.79
CA VAL A 207 -23.96 23.30 -3.59
C VAL A 207 -23.31 21.98 -3.13
N THR A 208 -24.07 20.88 -3.12
CA THR A 208 -23.51 19.57 -2.76
C THR A 208 -22.41 19.14 -3.73
N ALA A 209 -22.63 19.32 -5.05
CA ALA A 209 -21.63 18.99 -6.07
C ALA A 209 -20.37 19.84 -5.92
N VAL A 210 -20.49 21.15 -5.64
CA VAL A 210 -19.35 22.04 -5.40
C VAL A 210 -18.58 21.59 -4.15
N LEU A 211 -19.26 21.27 -3.05
CA LEU A 211 -18.60 20.77 -1.85
C LEU A 211 -17.91 19.43 -2.07
N LEU A 212 -18.48 18.55 -2.88
CA LEU A 212 -17.85 17.30 -3.27
C LEU A 212 -16.58 17.56 -4.10
N LEU A 213 -16.64 18.46 -5.10
CA LEU A 213 -15.48 18.83 -5.91
C LEU A 213 -14.36 19.44 -5.05
N ILE A 214 -14.70 20.33 -4.12
CA ILE A 214 -13.75 20.90 -3.16
C ILE A 214 -13.13 19.79 -2.31
N SER A 215 -13.93 18.86 -1.80
CA SER A 215 -13.44 17.73 -1.00
C SER A 215 -12.51 16.82 -1.79
N VAL A 216 -12.84 16.52 -3.06
CA VAL A 216 -11.97 15.74 -3.94
C VAL A 216 -10.68 16.49 -4.24
N GLY A 217 -10.74 17.81 -4.49
CA GLY A 217 -9.57 18.65 -4.71
C GLY A 217 -8.64 18.67 -3.50
N ILE A 218 -9.18 18.88 -2.30
CA ILE A 218 -8.41 18.84 -1.04
C ILE A 218 -7.78 17.44 -0.86
N HIS A 219 -8.57 16.38 -1.05
CA HIS A 219 -8.09 15.00 -0.91
C HIS A 219 -6.97 14.70 -1.92
N GLY A 220 -7.14 15.11 -3.17
CA GLY A 220 -6.14 14.97 -4.22
C GLY A 220 -4.86 15.75 -3.92
N TYR A 221 -4.98 16.98 -3.42
CA TYR A 221 -3.84 17.79 -3.01
C TYR A 221 -3.00 17.08 -1.94
N TYR A 222 -3.62 16.66 -0.84
CA TYR A 222 -2.88 15.97 0.23
C TYR A 222 -2.37 14.58 -0.17
N ARG A 223 -2.91 13.98 -1.22
CA ARG A 223 -2.46 12.69 -1.75
C ARG A 223 -1.30 12.81 -2.72
N PHE A 224 -1.33 13.81 -3.60
CA PHE A 224 -0.46 13.86 -4.78
C PHE A 224 0.51 15.04 -4.79
N HIS A 225 0.33 16.05 -3.94
CA HIS A 225 1.26 17.17 -3.90
C HIS A 225 2.57 16.77 -3.20
N THR A 226 3.70 17.18 -3.79
CA THR A 226 5.05 16.83 -3.33
C THR A 226 5.34 17.26 -1.90
N ASP A 227 4.85 18.43 -1.48
CA ASP A 227 5.06 18.96 -0.13
C ASP A 227 4.26 18.22 0.94
N GLN A 228 3.20 17.51 0.55
CA GLN A 228 2.26 16.86 1.47
C GLN A 228 2.37 15.35 1.50
N SER A 229 2.89 14.75 0.43
CA SER A 229 2.95 13.30 0.26
C SER A 229 4.35 12.83 -0.09
N ALA A 230 4.96 12.03 0.79
CA ALA A 230 6.19 11.32 0.48
C ALA A 230 6.04 10.40 -0.76
N TYR A 231 4.83 9.95 -1.04
CA TYR A 231 4.54 9.11 -2.19
C TYR A 231 4.70 9.85 -3.52
N ALA A 232 4.31 11.12 -3.58
CA ALA A 232 4.49 11.95 -4.77
C ALA A 232 5.98 12.23 -5.07
N ASN A 233 6.82 12.27 -4.02
CA ASN A 233 8.26 12.44 -4.15
C ASN A 233 9.00 11.17 -4.63
N GLU A 234 8.31 10.03 -4.76
CA GLU A 234 8.87 8.80 -5.33
C GLU A 234 8.85 8.81 -6.87
N PHE A 235 8.09 9.72 -7.48
CA PHE A 235 8.09 9.89 -8.92
C PHE A 235 9.37 10.60 -9.37
N LEU A 236 10.00 10.04 -10.41
CA LEU A 236 11.16 10.62 -11.03
C LEU A 236 10.77 11.48 -12.24
N ASP A 237 11.52 12.54 -12.49
CA ASP A 237 11.35 13.34 -13.69
C ASP A 237 11.56 12.49 -14.95
N GLN A 238 10.89 12.85 -16.03
CA GLN A 238 11.00 12.15 -17.29
C GLN A 238 12.47 12.04 -17.74
N GLY A 239 12.90 10.83 -18.07
CA GLY A 239 14.26 10.55 -18.53
C GLY A 239 15.31 10.35 -17.42
N THR A 240 14.99 10.61 -16.15
CA THR A 240 15.95 10.43 -15.03
C THR A 240 16.04 8.99 -14.54
N ALA A 241 15.02 8.17 -14.75
CA ALA A 241 14.98 6.79 -14.26
C ALA A 241 16.19 5.95 -14.70
N LEU A 242 16.59 6.03 -15.98
CA LEU A 242 17.76 5.31 -16.48
C LEU A 242 19.06 5.85 -15.88
N LYS A 243 19.15 7.15 -15.62
CA LYS A 243 20.33 7.77 -14.99
C LYS A 243 20.47 7.29 -13.54
N GLU A 244 19.38 7.24 -12.80
CA GLU A 244 19.33 6.70 -11.43
C GLU A 244 19.71 5.21 -11.36
N LEU A 245 19.39 4.45 -12.39
CA LEU A 245 19.65 3.00 -12.47
C LEU A 245 21.05 2.68 -13.04
N ARG A 246 21.69 3.64 -13.70
CA ARG A 246 23.05 3.51 -14.27
C ARG A 246 24.08 4.17 -13.35
N THR A 247 24.15 3.71 -12.13
CA THR A 247 25.16 4.14 -11.16
C THR A 247 26.59 3.73 -11.62
N ASP A 248 27.61 4.35 -11.05
CA ASP A 248 29.01 4.09 -11.44
C ASP A 248 29.39 2.61 -11.31
N ASN A 249 28.91 1.91 -10.28
CA ASN A 249 29.13 0.47 -10.09
C ASN A 249 28.50 -0.37 -11.21
N ILE A 250 27.28 -0.05 -11.63
CA ILE A 250 26.61 -0.73 -12.73
C ILE A 250 27.33 -0.45 -14.05
N THR A 251 27.75 0.79 -14.27
CA THR A 251 28.53 1.19 -15.46
C THR A 251 29.85 0.44 -15.53
N MET A 252 30.54 0.25 -14.41
CA MET A 252 31.79 -0.53 -14.38
C MET A 252 31.55 -1.99 -14.79
N LEU A 253 30.47 -2.62 -14.27
CA LEU A 253 30.12 -4.00 -14.64
C LEU A 253 29.71 -4.14 -16.11
N LYS A 254 28.99 -3.17 -16.65
CA LYS A 254 28.54 -3.17 -18.04
C LYS A 254 29.70 -3.02 -19.04
N ASN A 255 30.77 -2.37 -18.65
CA ASN A 255 31.91 -2.12 -19.50
C ASN A 255 32.92 -3.30 -19.53
N ILE A 256 32.63 -4.41 -18.86
CA ILE A 256 33.47 -5.62 -18.90
C ILE A 256 33.29 -6.29 -20.26
N LYS A 257 34.43 -6.52 -20.94
CA LYS A 257 34.50 -7.24 -22.19
C LYS A 257 34.99 -8.67 -21.93
N ASP A 258 34.06 -9.55 -21.60
CA ASP A 258 34.35 -10.96 -21.35
C ASP A 258 33.33 -11.81 -22.12
N PRO A 259 33.74 -12.66 -23.09
CA PRO A 259 32.82 -13.46 -23.88
C PRO A 259 32.26 -14.68 -23.13
N SER A 260 32.76 -14.98 -21.92
CA SER A 260 32.28 -16.12 -21.16
C SER A 260 30.91 -15.86 -20.54
N LEU A 261 30.17 -16.93 -20.23
CA LEU A 261 28.95 -16.84 -19.46
C LEU A 261 29.27 -16.67 -17.96
N TYR A 262 28.87 -15.58 -17.38
CA TYR A 262 29.09 -15.29 -15.97
C TYR A 262 27.96 -14.47 -15.36
N ARG A 263 27.91 -14.41 -14.05
CA ARG A 263 27.09 -13.46 -13.30
C ARG A 263 27.94 -12.39 -12.65
N VAL A 264 27.29 -11.29 -12.35
CA VAL A 264 27.88 -10.14 -11.65
C VAL A 264 27.11 -9.83 -10.38
N HIS A 265 27.78 -9.18 -9.43
CA HIS A 265 27.16 -8.65 -8.23
C HIS A 265 27.58 -7.20 -8.00
N ALA A 266 26.59 -6.30 -7.86
CA ALA A 266 26.81 -4.92 -7.44
C ALA A 266 26.43 -4.80 -5.97
N ASP A 267 27.42 -4.78 -5.09
CA ASP A 267 27.19 -4.61 -3.67
C ASP A 267 26.61 -3.24 -3.34
N GLY A 268 25.70 -3.18 -2.34
CA GLY A 268 25.05 -1.94 -1.95
C GLY A 268 24.11 -1.31 -2.99
N CYS A 269 23.78 -1.99 -4.09
CA CYS A 269 22.86 -1.46 -5.08
C CYS A 269 21.43 -1.35 -4.51
N ARG A 270 20.88 -0.13 -4.54
CA ARG A 270 19.51 0.15 -4.06
C ARG A 270 18.44 -0.63 -4.85
N TYR A 271 18.61 -0.73 -6.16
CA TYR A 271 17.65 -1.33 -7.07
C TYR A 271 17.97 -2.80 -7.32
N LYS A 272 17.07 -3.71 -6.92
CA LYS A 272 17.33 -5.17 -7.01
C LYS A 272 17.36 -5.69 -8.46
N ASN A 273 16.54 -5.11 -9.33
CA ASN A 273 16.40 -5.53 -10.73
C ASN A 273 17.33 -4.74 -11.69
N TYR A 274 18.44 -4.20 -11.19
CA TYR A 274 19.38 -3.45 -12.03
C TYR A 274 19.92 -4.29 -13.19
N GLY A 275 20.06 -5.59 -13.01
CA GLY A 275 20.54 -6.49 -14.06
C GLY A 275 19.60 -6.53 -15.26
N LEU A 276 18.30 -6.65 -15.02
CA LEU A 276 17.27 -6.71 -16.06
C LEU A 276 17.28 -5.47 -16.97
N ILE A 277 17.50 -4.29 -16.38
CA ILE A 277 17.47 -3.01 -17.12
C ILE A 277 18.79 -2.74 -17.83
N ASN A 278 19.89 -3.27 -17.30
CA ASN A 278 21.24 -3.02 -17.82
C ASN A 278 21.81 -4.19 -18.63
N ASP A 279 21.00 -5.22 -18.90
CA ASP A 279 21.41 -6.42 -19.63
C ASP A 279 22.61 -7.12 -18.95
N LEU A 280 22.49 -7.35 -17.65
CA LEU A 280 23.49 -8.01 -16.82
C LEU A 280 22.89 -9.24 -16.15
N ASN A 281 23.58 -10.36 -16.21
CA ASN A 281 23.23 -11.55 -15.43
C ASN A 281 23.65 -11.32 -13.97
N THR A 282 22.66 -11.21 -13.06
CA THR A 282 22.92 -10.88 -11.65
C THR A 282 22.37 -11.93 -10.70
N ILE A 283 22.89 -11.91 -9.47
CA ILE A 283 22.34 -12.71 -8.35
C ILE A 283 21.35 -11.91 -7.50
N SER A 284 21.10 -10.66 -7.84
CA SER A 284 20.14 -9.80 -7.13
C SER A 284 18.87 -9.66 -7.98
N GLY A 285 17.73 -9.68 -7.31
CA GLY A 285 16.46 -9.52 -8.00
C GLY A 285 15.29 -9.32 -7.04
N TYR A 286 14.18 -8.83 -7.60
CA TYR A 286 12.88 -8.75 -6.94
C TYR A 286 11.81 -9.27 -7.90
N TYR A 287 11.11 -10.31 -7.49
CA TYR A 287 10.03 -10.90 -8.27
C TYR A 287 8.83 -11.16 -7.36
N SER A 288 7.68 -10.63 -7.74
CA SER A 288 6.43 -10.85 -6.98
C SER A 288 5.99 -12.31 -6.99
N ILE A 289 6.33 -13.02 -8.06
CA ILE A 289 6.10 -14.47 -8.22
C ILE A 289 7.47 -15.11 -8.43
N THR A 290 7.87 -15.96 -7.50
CA THR A 290 9.15 -16.67 -7.54
C THR A 290 8.91 -18.16 -7.36
N SER A 291 9.57 -18.99 -8.15
CA SER A 291 9.50 -20.45 -8.00
C SER A 291 9.90 -20.86 -6.58
N LYS A 292 9.12 -21.76 -5.99
CA LYS A 292 9.39 -22.31 -4.65
C LYS A 292 10.78 -22.93 -4.59
N CYS A 293 11.22 -23.64 -5.64
CA CYS A 293 12.55 -24.24 -5.69
C CYS A 293 13.66 -23.20 -5.52
N VAL A 294 13.55 -22.06 -6.21
CA VAL A 294 14.52 -20.96 -6.07
C VAL A 294 14.49 -20.39 -4.66
N THR A 295 13.30 -20.16 -4.12
CA THR A 295 13.13 -19.64 -2.76
C THR A 295 13.71 -20.59 -1.71
N ASP A 296 13.43 -21.88 -1.81
CA ASP A 296 13.92 -22.87 -0.86
C ASP A 296 15.44 -23.04 -0.96
N THR A 297 16.00 -23.03 -2.17
CA THR A 297 17.47 -23.06 -2.38
C THR A 297 18.15 -21.85 -1.74
N VAL A 298 17.64 -20.65 -1.97
CA VAL A 298 18.26 -19.45 -1.43
C VAL A 298 18.05 -19.35 0.11
N LYS A 299 16.94 -19.84 0.63
CA LYS A 299 16.71 -19.98 2.08
C LYS A 299 17.71 -20.94 2.73
N SER A 300 18.03 -22.05 2.06
CA SER A 300 19.02 -23.02 2.57
C SER A 300 20.43 -22.46 2.69
N TYR A 301 20.71 -21.34 1.98
CA TYR A 301 21.98 -20.63 2.10
C TYR A 301 22.08 -19.79 3.37
N GLU A 302 20.99 -19.55 4.08
CA GLU A 302 20.93 -18.75 5.33
C GLU A 302 21.62 -17.40 5.18
N THR A 303 21.40 -16.71 4.05
CA THR A 303 21.98 -15.40 3.77
C THR A 303 21.20 -14.30 4.51
N LEU A 304 21.91 -13.37 5.16
CA LEU A 304 21.32 -12.21 5.83
C LEU A 304 20.52 -11.31 4.88
N GLY A 305 20.86 -11.33 3.59
CA GLY A 305 20.17 -10.58 2.55
C GLY A 305 18.79 -11.11 2.15
N MET A 306 18.41 -12.32 2.60
CA MET A 306 17.13 -12.96 2.28
C MET A 306 16.12 -12.86 3.38
N GLN A 307 15.62 -11.66 3.65
CA GLN A 307 14.53 -11.47 4.60
C GLN A 307 13.16 -11.85 4.05
N TYR A 308 13.00 -11.96 2.72
CA TYR A 308 11.72 -12.19 2.05
C TYR A 308 11.90 -13.13 0.85
N ALA A 309 10.91 -13.99 0.63
CA ALA A 309 10.87 -14.94 -0.48
C ALA A 309 10.89 -14.31 -1.89
N ASP A 310 10.75 -13.01 -2.00
CA ASP A 310 10.65 -12.25 -3.24
C ASP A 310 11.82 -11.29 -3.48
N LYS A 311 12.79 -11.22 -2.55
CA LYS A 311 13.90 -10.26 -2.63
C LYS A 311 15.24 -10.96 -2.41
N TYR A 312 16.08 -10.90 -3.42
CA TYR A 312 17.43 -11.44 -3.41
C TYR A 312 18.41 -10.28 -3.37
N LYS A 313 19.23 -10.19 -2.31
CA LYS A 313 20.17 -9.06 -2.12
C LYS A 313 21.63 -9.43 -2.34
N GLY A 314 21.92 -10.69 -2.59
CA GLY A 314 23.28 -11.20 -2.73
C GLY A 314 23.48 -12.47 -1.88
N LEU A 315 24.73 -12.88 -1.72
CA LEU A 315 25.13 -14.12 -1.05
C LEU A 315 26.09 -13.86 0.14
N ASP A 316 25.98 -12.70 0.79
CA ASP A 316 26.77 -12.27 1.95
C ASP A 316 28.29 -12.42 1.72
N GLN A 317 28.71 -12.25 0.45
CA GLN A 317 30.11 -12.34 0.00
C GLN A 317 30.80 -13.68 0.31
N ARG A 318 30.04 -14.72 0.59
CA ARG A 318 30.57 -16.06 0.79
C ARG A 318 31.11 -16.63 -0.51
N ILE A 319 32.44 -16.73 -0.64
CA ILE A 319 33.13 -17.08 -1.89
C ILE A 319 32.64 -18.41 -2.50
N GLY A 320 32.37 -19.42 -1.66
CA GLY A 320 31.85 -20.69 -2.12
C GLY A 320 30.49 -20.55 -2.81
N LEU A 321 29.57 -19.74 -2.26
CA LEU A 321 28.26 -19.49 -2.83
C LEU A 321 28.34 -18.59 -4.08
N LEU A 322 29.22 -17.60 -4.07
CA LEU A 322 29.47 -16.75 -5.24
C LEU A 322 29.99 -17.58 -6.41
N SER A 323 30.98 -18.46 -6.18
CA SER A 323 31.53 -19.37 -7.17
C SER A 323 30.49 -20.36 -7.69
N LEU A 324 29.74 -21.00 -6.81
CA LEU A 324 28.64 -21.91 -7.17
C LEU A 324 27.57 -21.21 -8.01
N SER A 325 27.32 -19.94 -7.74
CA SER A 325 26.37 -19.12 -8.48
C SER A 325 26.95 -18.53 -9.77
N GLY A 326 28.21 -18.79 -10.10
CA GLY A 326 28.88 -18.29 -11.30
C GLY A 326 29.15 -16.80 -11.28
N VAL A 327 29.31 -16.20 -10.09
CA VAL A 327 29.68 -14.78 -9.96
C VAL A 327 31.19 -14.65 -10.23
N LYS A 328 31.51 -13.97 -11.32
CA LYS A 328 32.89 -13.72 -11.75
C LYS A 328 33.37 -12.32 -11.43
N TYR A 329 32.49 -11.35 -11.48
CA TYR A 329 32.82 -9.96 -11.21
C TYR A 329 31.90 -9.36 -10.14
N MET A 330 32.50 -8.53 -9.28
CA MET A 330 31.80 -7.88 -8.19
C MET A 330 32.27 -6.43 -8.03
N THR A 331 31.37 -5.50 -7.78
CA THR A 331 31.71 -4.14 -7.39
C THR A 331 31.42 -3.91 -5.92
N ILE A 332 32.36 -3.33 -5.20
CA ILE A 332 32.25 -3.00 -3.78
C ILE A 332 32.47 -1.49 -3.60
N HIS A 333 31.62 -0.88 -2.75
CA HIS A 333 31.79 0.50 -2.29
C HIS A 333 32.70 0.52 -1.05
N GLU A 334 33.82 1.18 -1.16
CA GLU A 334 34.83 1.23 -0.08
C GLU A 334 34.40 2.09 1.12
N LYS A 335 33.48 3.01 0.96
CA LYS A 335 32.84 3.81 2.05
C LYS A 335 31.55 4.43 1.56
N LYS A 336 30.39 4.05 2.05
CA LYS A 336 29.24 4.97 2.16
C LYS A 336 28.02 4.40 2.91
N LYS A 337 27.40 5.28 3.71
CA LYS A 337 25.97 5.19 4.07
C LYS A 337 25.16 5.32 2.76
N ILE A 338 24.51 4.26 2.32
CA ILE A 338 23.56 4.31 1.20
C ILE A 338 22.17 4.29 1.82
N GLY A 339 21.57 5.47 1.95
CA GLY A 339 20.24 5.65 2.52
C GLY A 339 20.18 5.42 4.04
N ARG A 340 19.02 5.00 4.57
CA ARG A 340 18.79 4.76 5.99
C ARG A 340 19.39 3.45 6.53
N GLU A 341 19.86 2.56 5.66
CA GLU A 341 20.56 1.34 6.04
C GLU A 341 22.07 1.62 6.06
N GLN A 342 22.70 1.54 7.22
CA GLN A 342 24.15 1.52 7.34
C GLN A 342 24.63 0.15 6.81
N THR A 343 25.10 0.09 5.59
CA THR A 343 25.96 -1.00 5.15
C THR A 343 27.37 -0.66 5.58
N THR A 344 27.91 -1.42 6.50
CA THR A 344 29.37 -1.48 6.74
C THR A 344 30.06 -1.79 5.42
N ALA A 345 31.25 -1.24 5.22
CA ALA A 345 32.09 -1.60 4.09
C ALA A 345 32.17 -3.12 4.00
N SER A 346 31.76 -3.67 2.86
CA SER A 346 31.79 -5.11 2.68
C SER A 346 33.24 -5.56 2.55
N ASP A 347 33.59 -6.62 3.28
CA ASP A 347 34.90 -7.24 3.13
C ASP A 347 35.03 -7.85 1.73
N VAL A 348 36.19 -7.72 1.13
CA VAL A 348 36.48 -8.33 -0.17
C VAL A 348 36.50 -9.84 0.00
N PRO A 349 35.71 -10.62 -0.79
CA PRO A 349 35.73 -12.06 -0.69
C PRO A 349 37.13 -12.60 -0.93
N TYR A 350 37.55 -13.57 -0.11
CA TYR A 350 38.85 -14.22 -0.24
C TYR A 350 39.07 -14.76 -1.65
N GLY A 351 40.24 -14.52 -2.22
CA GLY A 351 40.62 -14.96 -3.57
C GLY A 351 40.23 -14.03 -4.70
N MET A 352 39.38 -13.03 -4.47
CA MET A 352 39.09 -12.03 -5.52
C MET A 352 40.24 -11.03 -5.68
N LYS A 353 40.53 -10.70 -6.92
CA LYS A 353 41.61 -9.75 -7.31
C LYS A 353 40.97 -8.43 -7.75
N LYS A 354 41.56 -7.32 -7.32
CA LYS A 354 41.21 -5.99 -7.78
C LYS A 354 41.56 -5.83 -9.28
N VAL A 355 40.55 -5.46 -10.06
CA VAL A 355 40.69 -5.23 -11.51
C VAL A 355 40.80 -3.74 -11.82
N LYS A 356 39.87 -2.94 -11.24
CA LYS A 356 39.77 -1.51 -11.53
C LYS A 356 39.14 -0.79 -10.32
N GLN A 357 39.57 0.45 -10.12
CA GLN A 357 38.97 1.34 -9.14
C GLN A 357 38.54 2.66 -9.77
N ASN A 358 37.37 3.16 -9.37
CA ASN A 358 36.91 4.47 -9.76
C ASN A 358 36.32 5.14 -8.51
N ARG A 359 36.96 6.21 -8.03
CA ARG A 359 36.61 6.91 -6.79
C ARG A 359 36.48 5.90 -5.60
N ASN A 360 35.26 5.72 -5.08
CA ASN A 360 34.96 4.87 -3.93
C ASN A 360 34.42 3.48 -4.31
N ILE A 361 34.56 3.09 -5.57
CA ILE A 361 34.05 1.82 -6.10
C ILE A 361 35.21 1.04 -6.67
N THR A 362 35.37 -0.20 -6.24
CA THR A 362 36.37 -1.12 -6.76
C THR A 362 35.70 -2.31 -7.43
N LEU A 363 36.12 -2.65 -8.62
CA LEU A 363 35.78 -3.86 -9.36
C LEU A 363 36.75 -4.96 -9.01
N TYR A 364 36.21 -6.11 -8.61
CA TYR A 364 36.95 -7.34 -8.32
C TYR A 364 36.56 -8.46 -9.29
N GLN A 365 37.49 -9.37 -9.55
CA GLN A 365 37.32 -10.59 -10.32
C GLN A 365 37.82 -11.80 -9.53
#